data_184ddbfe02b148f5b3ea82a227e22423
#
_entry.id   184ddbfe02b148f5b3ea82a227e22423
#
_cell.length_a   1.000
_cell.length_b   1.000
_cell.length_c   1.000
_cell.angle_alpha   90.00
_cell.angle_beta   90.00
_cell.angle_gamma   90.00
#
_symmetry.space_group_name_H-M   'P 1'
#
loop_
_entity.id
_entity.type
_entity.pdbx_description
1 polymer ?
#
loop_
_entity_poly.entity_id
_entity_poly.type
_entity_poly.pdbx_seq_one_letter_code
_entity_poly.pdbx_strand_id
1 'polypeptide(L)'
;IGSPRGTMIVLMDYDWLLLVGDDSALPAIHRRLEELPAGSRAIVIAQAAEVADRREFDSAATMQVQWVENGEAMEQALRQLALPAGEGYAWCAGEAAVMARLRDVLLAEKKHPKEAMKVAVYWKPGASDFHETLEA
;
A
#
# COMPACT_ATOMS: atom_id res chain seq x y z
N ILE A 1 -23.53 14.57 1.84
CA ILE A 1 -23.12 14.34 1.95
C ILE A 1 -22.12 14.33 1.72
N GLY A 2 -21.84 14.70 1.67
CA GLY A 2 -20.81 14.91 1.51
C GLY A 2 -19.99 14.02 1.39
N SER A 3 -19.87 13.75 1.01
CA SER A 3 -19.15 13.02 0.92
C SER A 3 -18.01 13.03 0.87
N PRO A 4 -17.49 12.71 1.20
CA PRO A 4 -16.28 12.70 1.26
C PRO A 4 -15.65 12.26 0.34
N ARG A 5 -15.08 12.20 0.24
CA ARG A 5 -14.50 11.91 -0.43
C ARG A 5 -13.90 11.05 -0.37
N GLY A 6 -13.79 10.75 -0.66
CA GLY A 6 -13.09 10.30 -1.24
C GLY A 6 -12.53 9.00 -0.99
N THR A 7 -11.38 8.95 -0.43
CA THR A 7 -10.65 7.72 -0.14
C THR A 7 -11.47 6.77 0.71
N MET A 8 -12.16 7.33 1.70
CA MET A 8 -12.94 6.52 2.62
C MET A 8 -14.05 5.76 1.88
N ILE A 9 -14.69 6.42 0.93
CA ILE A 9 -15.75 5.78 0.15
C ILE A 9 -15.17 4.59 -0.63
N VAL A 10 -14.02 4.78 -1.25
CA VAL A 10 -13.38 3.73 -2.02
C VAL A 10 -13.07 2.53 -1.15
N LEU A 11 -12.52 2.77 0.04
CA LEU A 11 -12.14 1.68 0.94
C LEU A 11 -13.34 0.87 1.41
N MET A 12 -14.48 1.51 1.57
CA MET A 12 -15.67 0.82 2.05
C MET A 12 -16.31 -0.08 0.99
N ASP A 13 -15.94 0.11 -0.27
CA ASP A 13 -16.48 -0.69 -1.37
C ASP A 13 -15.71 -1.99 -1.59
N TYR A 14 -14.65 -2.23 -0.86
CA TYR A 14 -13.78 -3.37 -1.12
C TYR A 14 -13.78 -4.33 0.05
N ASP A 15 -13.54 -5.61 -0.27
CA ASP A 15 -13.51 -6.66 0.74
C ASP A 15 -12.21 -6.62 1.55
N TRP A 16 -11.14 -6.10 0.94
CA TRP A 16 -9.85 -5.97 1.62
C TRP A 16 -9.07 -4.83 1.01
N LEU A 17 -8.06 -4.38 1.77
CA LEU A 17 -7.19 -3.29 1.36
C LEU A 17 -5.76 -3.75 1.50
N LEU A 18 -4.97 -3.57 0.44
CA LEU A 18 -3.54 -3.85 0.46
C LEU A 18 -2.78 -2.52 0.49
N LEU A 19 -1.91 -2.36 1.48
CA LEU A 19 -1.10 -1.17 1.63
C LEU A 19 0.37 -1.58 1.59
N VAL A 20 1.12 -1.01 0.65
CA VAL A 20 2.55 -1.33 0.48
C VAL A 20 3.33 -0.03 0.42
N GLY A 21 4.38 0.08 1.22
CA GLY A 21 5.15 1.30 1.18
C GLY A 21 6.45 1.23 1.95
N ASP A 22 7.37 2.13 1.57
CA ASP A 22 8.62 2.27 2.28
C ASP A 22 8.44 3.27 3.43
N ASP A 23 9.55 3.61 4.10
CA ASP A 23 9.47 4.47 5.27
C ASP A 23 8.90 5.85 4.95
N SER A 24 9.07 6.34 3.72
CA SER A 24 8.49 7.63 3.35
C SER A 24 6.96 7.58 3.32
N ALA A 25 6.38 6.41 3.16
CA ALA A 25 4.94 6.23 3.07
C ALA A 25 4.30 5.76 4.37
N LEU A 26 5.09 5.44 5.40
CA LEU A 26 4.54 4.91 6.65
C LEU A 26 3.50 5.82 7.29
N PRO A 27 3.71 7.15 7.35
CA PRO A 27 2.65 8.00 7.93
C PRO A 27 1.33 7.92 7.16
N ALA A 28 1.41 7.82 5.83
CA ALA A 28 0.19 7.72 5.03
C ALA A 28 -0.50 6.38 5.22
N ILE A 29 0.28 5.30 5.34
CA ILE A 29 -0.25 3.98 5.62
C ILE A 29 -0.96 3.99 6.97
N HIS A 30 -0.31 4.57 7.98
CA HIS A 30 -0.88 4.63 9.32
C HIS A 30 -2.21 5.38 9.32
N ARG A 31 -2.25 6.52 8.63
CA ARG A 31 -3.48 7.31 8.56
C ARG A 31 -4.61 6.53 7.89
N ARG A 32 -4.31 5.82 6.80
CA ARG A 32 -5.34 5.04 6.13
C ARG A 32 -5.86 3.93 7.02
N LEU A 33 -4.96 3.28 7.78
CA LEU A 33 -5.39 2.23 8.69
C LEU A 33 -6.27 2.76 9.81
N GLU A 34 -5.95 3.96 10.30
CA GLU A 34 -6.76 4.57 11.37
C GLU A 34 -8.17 4.88 10.91
N GLU A 35 -8.34 5.13 9.63
CA GLU A 35 -9.64 5.51 9.08
C GLU A 35 -10.53 4.31 8.75
N LEU A 36 -9.99 3.10 8.78
CA LEU A 36 -10.78 1.94 8.43
C LEU A 36 -11.76 1.57 9.53
N PRO A 37 -13.00 1.24 9.16
CA PRO A 37 -13.97 0.84 10.18
C PRO A 37 -13.71 -0.57 10.67
N ALA A 38 -14.27 -0.89 11.82
CA ALA A 38 -14.22 -2.24 12.36
C ALA A 38 -14.85 -3.20 11.34
N GLY A 39 -14.24 -4.37 11.20
CA GLY A 39 -14.71 -5.35 10.25
C GLY A 39 -13.99 -5.29 8.91
N SER A 40 -13.23 -4.22 8.66
CA SER A 40 -12.39 -4.14 7.46
C SER A 40 -11.21 -5.07 7.60
N ARG A 41 -10.62 -5.42 6.44
CA ARG A 41 -9.46 -6.28 6.40
C ARG A 41 -8.34 -5.57 5.66
N ALA A 42 -7.17 -5.50 6.26
CA ALA A 42 -6.02 -4.82 5.67
C ALA A 42 -4.80 -5.72 5.66
N ILE A 43 -4.07 -5.70 4.55
CA ILE A 43 -2.80 -6.41 4.42
C ILE A 43 -1.75 -5.33 4.18
N VAL A 44 -0.69 -5.33 5.00
CA VAL A 44 0.33 -4.28 4.96
C VAL A 44 1.69 -4.91 4.69
N ILE A 45 2.40 -4.41 3.68
CA ILE A 45 3.82 -4.71 3.48
C ILE A 45 4.54 -3.38 3.67
N ALA A 46 5.28 -3.26 4.76
CA ALA A 46 5.90 -2.00 5.13
C ALA A 46 7.41 -2.18 5.23
N GLN A 47 8.16 -1.18 4.79
CA GLN A 47 9.61 -1.23 4.77
C GLN A 47 10.19 -0.45 5.93
N ALA A 48 11.10 -1.09 6.68
CA ALA A 48 11.93 -0.42 7.66
C ALA A 48 13.30 -1.09 7.60
N ALA A 49 14.34 -0.29 7.38
CA ALA A 49 15.70 -0.83 7.27
C ALA A 49 16.17 -1.46 8.57
N GLU A 50 15.72 -0.91 9.71
CA GLU A 50 16.08 -1.40 11.03
C GLU A 50 14.85 -1.81 11.79
N VAL A 51 14.98 -2.82 12.63
CA VAL A 51 13.86 -3.24 13.46
C VAL A 51 13.34 -2.09 14.32
N ALA A 52 14.25 -1.23 14.77
CA ALA A 52 13.88 -0.09 15.62
C ALA A 52 13.00 0.92 14.90
N ASP A 53 13.00 0.91 13.57
CA ASP A 53 12.19 1.83 12.78
C ASP A 53 10.76 1.33 12.56
N ARG A 54 10.47 0.10 12.95
CA ARG A 54 9.12 -0.44 12.82
C ARG A 54 8.20 0.22 13.81
N ARG A 55 6.95 0.35 13.42
CA ARG A 55 5.96 0.96 14.28
C ARG A 55 4.74 0.06 14.41
N GLU A 56 3.94 0.31 15.42
CA GLU A 56 2.65 -0.35 15.54
C GLU A 56 1.60 0.53 14.89
N PHE A 57 0.77 -0.09 14.07
CA PHE A 57 -0.32 0.61 13.43
C PHE A 57 -1.58 0.47 14.27
N ASP A 58 -2.29 1.59 14.42
CA ASP A 58 -3.53 1.66 15.16
C ASP A 58 -4.69 1.56 14.18
N SER A 59 -5.53 0.56 14.35
CA SER A 59 -6.66 0.40 13.44
C SER A 59 -7.73 -0.49 14.06
N ALA A 60 -8.98 -0.19 13.77
CA ALA A 60 -10.09 -1.08 14.13
C ALA A 60 -10.19 -2.26 13.17
N ALA A 61 -9.49 -2.22 12.05
CA ALA A 61 -9.51 -3.28 11.04
C ALA A 61 -8.70 -4.48 11.49
N THR A 62 -9.01 -5.63 10.90
CA THR A 62 -8.16 -6.81 11.06
C THR A 62 -6.95 -6.63 10.15
N MET A 63 -5.76 -6.60 10.73
CA MET A 63 -4.54 -6.31 9.99
C MET A 63 -3.61 -7.51 9.94
N GLN A 64 -2.98 -7.69 8.79
CA GLN A 64 -1.86 -8.60 8.61
C GLN A 64 -0.70 -7.74 8.15
N VAL A 65 0.37 -7.64 8.96
CA VAL A 65 1.48 -6.73 8.68
C VAL A 65 2.75 -7.53 8.47
N GLN A 66 3.43 -7.27 7.37
CA GLN A 66 4.74 -7.86 7.08
C GLN A 66 5.75 -6.74 6.92
N TRP A 67 6.85 -6.81 7.68
CA TRP A 67 7.94 -5.85 7.57
C TRP A 67 9.03 -6.38 6.67
N VAL A 68 9.55 -5.53 5.81
CA VAL A 68 10.65 -5.87 4.89
C VAL A 68 11.76 -4.84 5.05
N GLU A 69 12.97 -5.21 4.63
CA GLU A 69 14.14 -4.38 4.87
C GLU A 69 14.46 -3.43 3.73
N ASN A 70 14.03 -3.74 2.52
CA ASN A 70 14.40 -2.93 1.35
C ASN A 70 13.38 -3.15 0.24
N GLY A 71 13.59 -2.44 -0.87
CA GLY A 71 12.65 -2.49 -1.98
C GLY A 71 12.60 -3.84 -2.68
N GLU A 72 13.73 -4.53 -2.76
CA GLU A 72 13.76 -5.85 -3.36
C GLU A 72 12.96 -6.85 -2.54
N ALA A 73 13.13 -6.80 -1.23
CA ALA A 73 12.35 -7.65 -0.32
C ALA A 73 10.86 -7.33 -0.40
N MET A 74 10.54 -6.05 -0.58
CA MET A 74 9.16 -5.61 -0.74
C MET A 74 8.53 -6.23 -1.99
N GLU A 75 9.26 -6.20 -3.09
CA GLU A 75 8.78 -6.79 -4.35
C GLU A 75 8.56 -8.28 -4.20
N GLN A 76 9.51 -8.97 -3.56
CA GLN A 76 9.38 -10.41 -3.34
C GLN A 76 8.20 -10.74 -2.43
N ALA A 77 8.01 -9.95 -1.38
CA ALA A 77 6.89 -10.16 -0.48
C ALA A 77 5.56 -10.02 -1.23
N LEU A 78 5.47 -9.04 -2.12
CA LEU A 78 4.26 -8.87 -2.89
C LEU A 78 4.04 -10.03 -3.86
N ARG A 79 5.10 -10.52 -4.50
CA ARG A 79 4.98 -11.65 -5.41
C ARG A 79 4.49 -12.90 -4.70
N GLN A 80 4.95 -13.12 -3.48
CA GLN A 80 4.61 -14.32 -2.72
C GLN A 80 3.29 -14.22 -1.99
N LEU A 81 2.73 -13.02 -1.91
CA LEU A 81 1.50 -12.80 -1.18
C LEU A 81 0.33 -13.42 -1.92
N ALA A 82 -0.47 -14.21 -1.20
CA ALA A 82 -1.72 -14.72 -1.75
C ALA A 82 -2.81 -13.72 -1.43
N LEU A 83 -3.37 -13.09 -2.47
CA LEU A 83 -4.43 -12.12 -2.26
C LEU A 83 -5.72 -12.83 -1.87
N PRO A 84 -6.47 -12.27 -0.91
CA PRO A 84 -7.71 -12.89 -0.50
C PRO A 84 -8.74 -12.93 -1.62
N ALA A 85 -9.73 -13.79 -1.47
CA ALA A 85 -10.86 -13.81 -2.39
C ALA A 85 -11.65 -12.51 -2.24
N GLY A 86 -12.41 -12.19 -3.29
CA GLY A 86 -13.22 -10.98 -3.27
C GLY A 86 -12.52 -9.83 -3.94
N GLU A 87 -13.10 -8.66 -3.83
CA GLU A 87 -12.58 -7.46 -4.46
C GLU A 87 -11.74 -6.67 -3.46
N GLY A 88 -10.53 -6.33 -3.86
CA GLY A 88 -9.66 -5.57 -3.01
C GLY A 88 -9.07 -4.37 -3.70
N TYR A 89 -8.65 -3.40 -2.90
CA TYR A 89 -7.99 -2.21 -3.39
C TYR A 89 -6.53 -2.24 -2.97
N ALA A 90 -5.62 -1.98 -3.91
CA ALA A 90 -4.19 -1.97 -3.64
C ALA A 90 -3.65 -0.54 -3.70
N TRP A 91 -2.96 -0.13 -2.65
CA TRP A 91 -2.35 1.19 -2.58
C TRP A 91 -0.88 1.04 -2.26
N CYS A 92 -0.02 1.61 -3.11
CA CYS A 92 1.43 1.52 -2.95
C CYS A 92 2.03 2.90 -3.05
N ALA A 93 3.05 3.18 -2.23
CA ALA A 93 3.72 4.47 -2.29
C ALA A 93 5.17 4.32 -1.83
N GLY A 94 6.06 5.07 -2.47
CA GLY A 94 7.46 5.04 -2.09
C GLY A 94 8.37 5.47 -3.22
N GLU A 95 9.54 4.83 -3.30
CA GLU A 95 10.58 5.18 -4.26
C GLU A 95 10.20 4.76 -5.68
N ALA A 96 10.55 5.62 -6.64
CA ALA A 96 10.06 5.52 -8.02
C ALA A 96 10.30 4.16 -8.67
N ALA A 97 11.53 3.65 -8.61
CA ALA A 97 11.86 2.41 -9.30
C ALA A 97 11.16 1.21 -8.67
N VAL A 98 11.09 1.19 -7.34
CA VAL A 98 10.40 0.11 -6.64
C VAL A 98 8.91 0.14 -6.97
N MET A 99 8.31 1.33 -6.95
CA MET A 99 6.88 1.46 -7.23
C MET A 99 6.55 1.00 -8.65
N ALA A 100 7.42 1.27 -9.61
CA ALA A 100 7.21 0.79 -10.98
C ALA A 100 7.19 -0.74 -11.03
N ARG A 101 8.08 -1.38 -10.29
CA ARG A 101 8.12 -2.84 -10.23
C ARG A 101 6.90 -3.43 -9.54
N LEU A 102 6.46 -2.78 -8.46
CA LEU A 102 5.25 -3.25 -7.75
C LEU A 102 4.01 -3.16 -8.64
N ARG A 103 3.93 -2.08 -9.41
CA ARG A 103 2.83 -1.91 -10.35
C ARG A 103 2.82 -3.06 -11.37
N ASP A 104 4.00 -3.42 -11.89
CA ASP A 104 4.09 -4.51 -12.84
C ASP A 104 3.70 -5.84 -12.21
N VAL A 105 4.09 -6.09 -10.96
CA VAL A 105 3.70 -7.31 -10.27
C VAL A 105 2.18 -7.39 -10.13
N LEU A 106 1.56 -6.29 -9.71
CA LEU A 106 0.12 -6.28 -9.52
C LEU A 106 -0.62 -6.49 -10.83
N LEU A 107 -0.19 -5.83 -11.90
CA LEU A 107 -0.90 -5.92 -13.16
C LEU A 107 -0.61 -7.23 -13.90
N ALA A 108 0.66 -7.64 -13.99
CA ALA A 108 1.03 -8.76 -14.82
C ALA A 108 0.97 -10.09 -14.09
N GLU A 109 1.41 -10.13 -12.83
CA GLU A 109 1.50 -11.40 -12.11
C GLU A 109 0.25 -11.66 -11.27
N LYS A 110 -0.28 -10.64 -10.62
CA LYS A 110 -1.48 -10.79 -9.79
C LYS A 110 -2.77 -10.55 -10.56
N LYS A 111 -2.66 -9.99 -11.75
CA LYS A 111 -3.83 -9.68 -12.58
C LYS A 111 -4.83 -8.82 -11.85
N HIS A 112 -4.31 -7.91 -11.04
CA HIS A 112 -5.17 -7.04 -10.24
C HIS A 112 -5.76 -5.95 -11.13
N PRO A 113 -7.05 -5.62 -10.99
CA PRO A 113 -7.67 -4.61 -11.86
C PRO A 113 -7.02 -3.24 -11.64
N LYS A 114 -6.69 -2.58 -12.73
CA LYS A 114 -6.02 -1.27 -12.62
C LYS A 114 -6.92 -0.21 -12.02
N GLU A 115 -8.24 -0.38 -12.13
CA GLU A 115 -9.19 0.57 -11.54
C GLU A 115 -9.23 0.46 -10.02
N ALA A 116 -8.71 -0.63 -9.47
CA ALA A 116 -8.73 -0.89 -8.04
C ALA A 116 -7.35 -0.79 -7.43
N MET A 117 -6.50 0.08 -7.99
CA MET A 117 -5.16 0.26 -7.42
C MET A 117 -4.67 1.68 -7.67
N LYS A 118 -3.77 2.10 -6.80
CA LYS A 118 -3.09 3.37 -6.96
C LYS A 118 -1.63 3.17 -6.54
N VAL A 119 -0.71 3.63 -7.39
CA VAL A 119 0.72 3.55 -7.11
C VAL A 119 1.28 4.96 -7.18
N ALA A 120 1.73 5.47 -6.03
CA ALA A 120 2.21 6.84 -5.91
C ALA A 120 3.71 6.83 -5.71
N VAL A 121 4.40 7.70 -6.42
CA VAL A 121 5.83 7.87 -6.26
C VAL A 121 6.05 9.03 -5.30
N TYR A 122 6.60 8.72 -4.12
CA TYR A 122 6.83 9.72 -3.09
C TYR A 122 8.22 10.32 -3.19
N TRP A 123 9.19 9.59 -3.74
CA TRP A 123 10.54 10.12 -3.88
C TRP A 123 11.30 9.34 -4.94
N LYS A 124 12.41 9.92 -5.35
CA LYS A 124 13.26 9.39 -6.39
C LYS A 124 14.68 9.82 -6.07
N PRO A 125 15.67 8.92 -6.15
CA PRO A 125 17.04 9.28 -5.82
C PRO A 125 17.51 10.47 -6.66
N GLY A 126 18.14 11.45 -6.01
CA GLY A 126 18.67 12.61 -6.68
C GLY A 126 17.67 13.71 -6.98
N ALA A 127 16.41 13.53 -6.63
CA ALA A 127 15.39 14.55 -6.84
C ALA A 127 14.77 14.96 -5.51
N SER A 128 14.61 16.26 -5.30
CA SER A 128 13.93 16.75 -4.11
C SER A 128 12.51 17.14 -4.49
N ASP A 129 11.61 17.02 -3.53
CA ASP A 129 10.19 17.39 -3.69
C ASP A 129 9.51 16.65 -4.83
N PHE A 130 10.02 15.48 -5.17
CA PHE A 130 9.46 14.69 -6.24
C PHE A 130 8.19 13.99 -5.76
N HIS A 131 7.14 14.06 -6.58
CA HIS A 131 5.90 13.42 -6.22
C HIS A 131 5.13 13.13 -7.49
N GLU A 132 4.79 11.87 -7.69
CA GLU A 132 4.16 11.45 -8.93
C GLU A 132 3.24 10.26 -8.66
N THR A 133 2.14 10.18 -9.39
CA THR A 133 1.26 9.02 -9.36
C THR A 133 1.43 8.26 -10.67
N LEU A 134 1.75 6.97 -10.56
CA LEU A 134 1.87 6.13 -11.73
C LEU A 134 0.50 5.59 -12.11
N GLU A 135 0.12 5.82 -13.35
CA GLU A 135 -1.15 5.30 -13.83
C GLU A 135 -1.00 3.83 -14.19
N ALA A 136 -2.00 3.05 -13.87
CA ALA A 136 -2.01 1.63 -14.20
C ALA A 136 -2.64 1.40 -15.57
#